data_13d7797f50128df7ef33aa8363dc3d94
#
_entry.id   13d7797f50128df7ef33aa8363dc3d94
#
_cell.length_a   1.000
_cell.length_b   1.000
_cell.length_c   1.000
_cell.angle_alpha   90.00
_cell.angle_beta   90.00
_cell.angle_gamma   90.00
#
_symmetry.space_group_name_H-M   'P 1'
#
loop_
_entity.id
_entity.type
_entity.pdbx_description
1 polymer ?
#
loop_
_entity_poly.entity_id
_entity_poly.type
_entity_poly.pdbx_seq_one_letter_code
_entity_poly.pdbx_strand_id
1 'polypeptide(L)'
;VVRGQRRQRQVVGAAAAGVFVATSGGNSGPSTPAPDVPAPVSHISPWLATVANSTHNRLYAGNVILSNGTRLEGASSNAKTPALPLIRSRDAGLAGVLPTDLNLLRCFGAADATSAYLDPAKVAGKILVCDRGGNVLVNKSANARTAGAAGVVIANVAGGATTIINQAHTLSTVHLAQAQGDA
;
A
#
# COMPACT_ATOMS: atom_id res chain seq x y z
N VAL A 1 15.32 17.95 16.92
CA VAL A 1 14.52 19.01 17.59
C VAL A 1 14.12 20.13 16.61
N VAL A 2 14.95 20.45 15.60
CA VAL A 2 14.79 21.66 14.76
C VAL A 2 13.66 21.57 13.71
N ARG A 3 13.31 20.37 13.18
CA ARG A 3 12.31 20.26 12.11
C ARG A 3 10.86 20.49 12.58
N GLY A 4 10.50 20.07 13.76
CA GLY A 4 9.16 20.27 14.31
C GLY A 4 8.85 21.74 14.62
N GLN A 5 9.80 22.46 15.18
CA GLN A 5 9.64 23.87 15.53
C GLN A 5 9.49 24.79 14.31
N ARG A 6 10.17 24.50 13.20
CA ARG A 6 10.02 25.29 11.95
C ARG A 6 8.61 25.16 11.37
N ARG A 7 8.04 23.95 11.33
CA ARG A 7 6.68 23.72 10.83
C ARG A 7 5.63 24.43 11.69
N GLN A 8 5.76 24.41 13.01
CA GLN A 8 4.84 25.12 13.90
C GLN A 8 4.88 26.63 13.68
N ARG A 9 6.06 27.25 13.49
CA ARG A 9 6.19 28.69 13.21
C ARG A 9 5.55 29.08 11.88
N GLN A 10 5.66 28.27 10.84
CA GLN A 10 5.02 28.52 9.54
C GLN A 10 3.50 28.50 9.64
N VAL A 11 2.95 27.56 10.39
CA VAL A 11 1.50 27.43 10.62
C VAL A 11 0.95 28.61 11.42
N VAL A 12 1.65 29.04 12.46
CA VAL A 12 1.29 30.25 13.25
C VAL A 12 1.32 31.50 12.37
N GLY A 13 2.35 31.65 11.53
CA GLY A 13 2.45 32.78 10.60
C GLY A 13 1.30 32.80 9.58
N ALA A 14 0.91 31.67 9.05
CA ALA A 14 -0.24 31.58 8.13
C ALA A 14 -1.56 31.96 8.81
N ALA A 15 -1.81 31.43 10.03
CA ALA A 15 -3.00 31.75 10.80
C ALA A 15 -3.05 33.25 11.18
N ALA A 16 -1.90 33.82 11.59
CA ALA A 16 -1.79 35.26 11.89
C ALA A 16 -2.03 36.13 10.65
N ALA A 17 -1.74 35.64 9.46
CA ALA A 17 -2.05 36.30 8.18
C ALA A 17 -3.51 36.11 7.71
N GLY A 18 -4.37 35.51 8.54
CA GLY A 18 -5.78 35.26 8.21
C GLY A 18 -6.02 34.05 7.30
N VAL A 19 -5.01 33.21 7.08
CA VAL A 19 -5.15 31.99 6.29
C VAL A 19 -5.75 30.87 7.14
N PHE A 20 -6.85 30.26 6.67
CA PHE A 20 -7.41 29.06 7.31
C PHE A 20 -6.47 27.88 7.11
N VAL A 21 -6.04 27.26 8.22
CA VAL A 21 -5.10 26.13 8.19
C VAL A 21 -5.79 24.86 8.68
N ALA A 22 -5.91 23.88 7.80
CA ALA A 22 -6.36 22.53 8.12
C ALA A 22 -5.16 21.58 8.21
N THR A 23 -5.15 20.73 9.23
CA THR A 23 -4.08 19.75 9.47
C THR A 23 -4.66 18.37 9.78
N SER A 24 -3.88 17.31 9.58
CA SER A 24 -4.27 15.96 9.99
C SER A 24 -4.19 15.80 11.50
N GLY A 25 -5.00 14.90 12.08
CA GLY A 25 -4.92 14.49 13.48
C GLY A 25 -3.67 13.67 13.81
N GLY A 26 -2.87 13.27 12.83
CA GLY A 26 -1.71 12.39 12.98
C GLY A 26 -2.06 10.90 12.90
N ASN A 27 -1.02 10.06 12.90
CA ASN A 27 -1.13 8.60 12.77
C ASN A 27 -0.74 7.86 14.07
N SER A 28 -0.63 8.58 15.17
CA SER A 28 -0.22 8.00 16.46
C SER A 28 -1.36 7.28 17.20
N GLY A 29 -2.50 7.09 16.54
CA GLY A 29 -3.73 6.42 16.93
C GLY A 29 -3.78 5.68 18.27
N PRO A 30 -4.81 5.03 18.73
CA PRO A 30 -4.86 4.48 20.08
C PRO A 30 -3.78 3.40 20.26
N SER A 31 -2.58 3.86 20.62
CA SER A 31 -1.46 2.99 20.98
C SER A 31 -1.62 2.56 22.44
N THR A 32 -2.50 1.66 22.73
CA THR A 32 -2.87 1.08 24.01
C THR A 32 -4.15 1.64 24.62
N PRO A 33 -5.07 0.78 25.01
CA PRO A 33 -6.23 1.14 25.78
C PRO A 33 -5.83 1.32 27.25
N ALA A 34 -5.19 2.43 27.57
CA ALA A 34 -5.20 2.90 28.94
C ALA A 34 -6.38 3.87 29.04
N PRO A 35 -7.38 3.62 29.90
CA PRO A 35 -8.60 4.41 29.96
C PRO A 35 -8.35 5.89 30.31
N ASP A 36 -7.15 6.22 30.78
CA ASP A 36 -6.82 7.55 31.28
C ASP A 36 -5.82 8.32 30.39
N VAL A 37 -5.41 7.78 29.25
CA VAL A 37 -4.50 8.49 28.33
C VAL A 37 -5.31 8.93 27.10
N PRO A 38 -5.50 10.25 26.89
CA PRO A 38 -6.13 10.75 25.68
C PRO A 38 -5.38 10.23 24.44
N ALA A 39 -6.12 9.77 23.44
CA ALA A 39 -5.53 9.38 22.15
C ALA A 39 -4.65 10.54 21.65
N PRO A 40 -3.38 10.27 21.27
CA PRO A 40 -2.46 11.34 20.90
C PRO A 40 -2.89 11.95 19.56
N VAL A 41 -3.60 13.07 19.64
CA VAL A 41 -3.93 13.89 18.48
C VAL A 41 -2.83 14.93 18.30
N SER A 42 -2.26 14.98 17.10
CA SER A 42 -1.30 16.01 16.70
C SER A 42 -2.02 17.31 16.31
N HIS A 43 -1.32 18.44 16.40
CA HIS A 43 -1.82 19.73 15.90
C HIS A 43 -3.10 20.22 16.58
N ILE A 44 -3.11 20.26 17.91
CA ILE A 44 -4.25 20.67 18.74
C ILE A 44 -4.32 22.17 19.02
N SER A 45 -3.58 23.02 18.30
CA SER A 45 -3.56 24.46 18.54
C SER A 45 -4.92 25.09 18.18
N PRO A 46 -5.42 26.09 18.94
CA PRO A 46 -6.77 26.64 18.78
C PRO A 46 -6.99 27.41 17.47
N TRP A 47 -5.92 27.77 16.76
CA TRP A 47 -5.96 28.42 15.44
C TRP A 47 -5.90 27.47 14.26
N LEU A 48 -6.01 26.17 14.50
CA LEU A 48 -6.00 25.13 13.48
C LEU A 48 -7.31 24.38 13.44
N ALA A 49 -7.71 23.95 12.26
CA ALA A 49 -8.71 22.90 12.10
C ALA A 49 -8.01 21.55 12.01
N THR A 50 -8.08 20.75 13.08
CA THR A 50 -7.55 19.40 13.07
C THR A 50 -8.60 18.45 12.52
N VAL A 51 -8.32 17.81 11.38
CA VAL A 51 -9.25 16.96 10.65
C VAL A 51 -8.89 15.50 10.89
N ALA A 52 -9.85 14.75 11.42
CA ALA A 52 -9.75 13.30 11.53
C ALA A 52 -10.05 12.63 10.19
N ASN A 53 -9.44 11.47 9.98
CA ASN A 53 -9.82 10.57 8.90
C ASN A 53 -10.65 9.42 9.48
N SER A 54 -11.72 9.06 8.80
CA SER A 54 -12.52 7.88 9.13
C SER A 54 -12.66 6.97 7.91
N THR A 55 -12.85 5.68 8.17
CA THR A 55 -13.22 4.72 7.14
C THR A 55 -14.72 4.76 6.89
N HIS A 56 -15.12 4.39 5.69
CA HIS A 56 -16.52 4.18 5.32
C HIS A 56 -16.67 2.77 4.70
N ASN A 57 -17.90 2.32 4.55
CA ASN A 57 -18.23 1.00 4.01
C ASN A 57 -18.24 0.94 2.46
N ARG A 58 -17.79 1.98 1.79
CA ARG A 58 -17.69 2.00 0.32
C ARG A 58 -16.28 1.57 -0.11
N LEU A 59 -16.22 0.66 -1.06
CA LEU A 59 -14.98 0.16 -1.63
C LEU A 59 -15.12 0.16 -3.15
N TYR A 60 -14.11 0.63 -3.85
CA TYR A 60 -13.95 0.28 -5.27
C TYR A 60 -13.48 -1.16 -5.33
N ALA A 61 -14.39 -2.07 -5.68
CA ALA A 61 -14.14 -3.49 -5.71
C ALA A 61 -13.67 -3.96 -7.09
N GLY A 62 -12.75 -4.90 -7.08
CA GLY A 62 -12.33 -5.68 -8.24
C GLY A 62 -12.21 -7.15 -7.88
N ASN A 63 -12.23 -8.02 -8.87
CA ASN A 63 -12.12 -9.44 -8.65
C ASN A 63 -10.91 -10.02 -9.36
N VAL A 64 -10.18 -10.89 -8.68
CA VAL A 64 -9.30 -11.88 -9.31
C VAL A 64 -10.15 -13.11 -9.59
N ILE A 65 -10.21 -13.54 -10.85
CA ILE A 65 -10.98 -14.72 -11.26
C ILE A 65 -9.97 -15.79 -11.67
N LEU A 66 -9.94 -16.87 -10.92
CA LEU A 66 -9.07 -18.01 -11.18
C LEU A 66 -9.66 -18.91 -12.28
N SER A 67 -8.82 -19.75 -12.90
CA SER A 67 -9.23 -20.65 -13.99
C SER A 67 -10.31 -21.66 -13.60
N ASN A 68 -10.41 -22.00 -12.32
CA ASN A 68 -11.46 -22.85 -11.75
C ASN A 68 -12.79 -22.13 -11.49
N GLY A 69 -12.89 -20.82 -11.84
CA GLY A 69 -14.07 -20.00 -11.62
C GLY A 69 -14.14 -19.34 -10.23
N THR A 70 -13.21 -19.62 -9.33
CA THR A 70 -13.16 -18.96 -8.02
C THR A 70 -12.98 -17.44 -8.18
N ARG A 71 -13.80 -16.68 -7.47
CA ARG A 71 -13.75 -15.21 -7.46
C ARG A 71 -13.22 -14.73 -6.11
N LEU A 72 -12.14 -13.98 -6.16
CA LEU A 72 -11.52 -13.37 -4.97
C LEU A 72 -11.74 -11.87 -5.07
N GLU A 73 -12.63 -11.34 -4.23
CA GLU A 73 -12.94 -9.92 -4.20
C GLU A 73 -11.88 -9.15 -3.41
N GLY A 74 -11.51 -8.00 -3.92
CA GLY A 74 -10.55 -7.08 -3.29
C GLY A 74 -10.77 -5.63 -3.68
N ALA A 75 -9.88 -4.76 -3.24
CA ALA A 75 -9.91 -3.35 -3.59
C ALA A 75 -9.23 -3.10 -4.93
N SER A 76 -9.92 -2.44 -5.86
CA SER A 76 -9.37 -2.04 -7.16
C SER A 76 -10.21 -0.95 -7.82
N SER A 77 -9.56 0.01 -8.48
CA SER A 77 -10.19 0.98 -9.38
C SER A 77 -9.60 0.90 -10.79
N ASN A 78 -8.83 -0.13 -11.07
CA ASN A 78 -8.13 -0.30 -12.34
C ASN A 78 -9.01 -1.00 -13.38
N ALA A 79 -8.67 -0.79 -14.66
CA ALA A 79 -9.30 -1.50 -15.76
C ALA A 79 -9.04 -3.02 -15.68
N LYS A 80 -9.97 -3.79 -16.23
CA LYS A 80 -9.85 -5.26 -16.33
C LYS A 80 -8.68 -5.63 -17.24
N THR A 81 -7.91 -6.66 -16.84
CA THR A 81 -6.95 -7.34 -17.72
C THR A 81 -7.61 -8.52 -18.46
N PRO A 82 -7.06 -8.95 -19.59
CA PRO A 82 -7.40 -10.28 -20.14
C PRO A 82 -7.00 -11.40 -19.16
N ALA A 83 -7.43 -12.62 -19.45
CA ALA A 83 -6.95 -13.79 -18.73
C ALA A 83 -5.48 -14.06 -19.07
N LEU A 84 -4.63 -14.05 -18.05
CA LEU A 84 -3.18 -14.20 -18.16
C LEU A 84 -2.67 -15.17 -17.09
N PRO A 85 -1.53 -15.82 -17.32
CA PRO A 85 -0.90 -16.64 -16.31
C PRO A 85 -0.59 -15.83 -15.05
N LEU A 86 -0.76 -16.46 -13.87
CA LEU A 86 -0.45 -15.90 -12.59
C LEU A 86 0.87 -16.48 -12.08
N ILE A 87 1.71 -15.65 -11.46
CA ILE A 87 2.97 -16.06 -10.84
C ILE A 87 3.10 -15.42 -9.46
N ARG A 88 3.49 -16.19 -8.46
CA ARG A 88 3.84 -15.63 -7.14
C ARG A 88 5.26 -15.05 -7.16
N SER A 89 5.47 -13.98 -6.44
CA SER A 89 6.79 -13.32 -6.36
C SER A 89 7.90 -14.26 -5.93
N ARG A 90 7.63 -15.21 -5.02
CA ARG A 90 8.60 -16.23 -4.61
C ARG A 90 9.19 -17.06 -5.75
N ASP A 91 8.43 -17.25 -6.82
CA ASP A 91 8.82 -18.03 -8.00
C ASP A 91 9.40 -17.16 -9.11
N ALA A 92 9.34 -15.85 -8.94
CA ALA A 92 9.69 -14.83 -9.92
C ALA A 92 11.06 -14.17 -9.64
N GLY A 93 11.87 -14.70 -8.74
CA GLY A 93 13.16 -14.13 -8.36
C GLY A 93 14.24 -14.28 -9.41
N LEU A 94 15.16 -13.29 -9.45
CA LEU A 94 16.43 -13.37 -10.17
C LEU A 94 17.26 -14.58 -9.68
N ALA A 95 18.20 -15.00 -10.49
CA ALA A 95 19.16 -16.05 -10.12
C ALA A 95 19.90 -15.64 -8.83
N GLY A 96 19.98 -16.56 -7.87
CA GLY A 96 20.62 -16.32 -6.57
C GLY A 96 19.72 -15.65 -5.51
N VAL A 97 18.56 -15.16 -5.84
CA VAL A 97 17.59 -14.65 -4.86
C VAL A 97 16.78 -15.82 -4.30
N LEU A 98 16.76 -15.94 -2.98
CA LEU A 98 16.02 -17.02 -2.31
C LEU A 98 14.51 -16.80 -2.40
N PRO A 99 13.69 -17.84 -2.59
CA PRO A 99 12.22 -17.74 -2.62
C PRO A 99 11.60 -17.21 -1.31
N THR A 100 12.36 -17.21 -0.22
CA THR A 100 11.97 -16.69 1.09
C THR A 100 12.45 -15.27 1.36
N ASP A 101 13.18 -14.66 0.43
CA ASP A 101 13.65 -13.29 0.57
C ASP A 101 12.46 -12.32 0.67
N LEU A 102 12.41 -11.57 1.75
CA LEU A 102 11.28 -10.66 2.03
C LEU A 102 11.15 -9.53 1.00
N ASN A 103 12.25 -9.09 0.40
CA ASN A 103 12.21 -8.06 -0.63
C ASN A 103 11.65 -8.63 -1.94
N LEU A 104 12.01 -9.89 -2.28
CA LEU A 104 11.39 -10.60 -3.39
C LEU A 104 9.89 -10.78 -3.16
N LEU A 105 9.48 -11.34 -2.01
CA LEU A 105 8.08 -11.57 -1.67
C LEU A 105 7.24 -10.30 -1.77
N ARG A 106 7.81 -9.18 -1.33
CA ARG A 106 7.18 -7.85 -1.32
C ARG A 106 7.36 -7.06 -2.61
N CYS A 107 7.97 -7.64 -3.63
CA CYS A 107 8.22 -7.02 -4.94
C CYS A 107 8.96 -5.68 -4.83
N PHE A 108 10.06 -5.66 -4.08
CA PHE A 108 10.98 -4.51 -4.03
C PHE A 108 11.73 -4.34 -5.34
N GLY A 109 12.20 -3.11 -5.61
CA GLY A 109 13.00 -2.79 -6.79
C GLY A 109 13.32 -1.31 -6.88
N ALA A 110 13.61 -0.85 -8.09
CA ALA A 110 14.08 0.53 -8.34
C ALA A 110 13.14 1.62 -7.80
N ALA A 111 11.81 1.40 -7.78
CA ALA A 111 10.86 2.34 -7.19
C ALA A 111 11.04 2.52 -5.67
N ASP A 112 11.75 1.61 -5.01
CA ASP A 112 12.08 1.67 -3.57
C ASP A 112 13.54 2.09 -3.35
N ALA A 113 14.24 2.54 -4.39
CA ALA A 113 15.67 2.81 -4.38
C ALA A 113 16.53 1.59 -3.96
N THR A 114 16.09 0.37 -4.30
CA THR A 114 16.80 -0.88 -4.08
C THR A 114 17.18 -1.56 -5.40
N SER A 115 18.00 -2.61 -5.34
CA SER A 115 18.26 -3.49 -6.48
C SER A 115 16.98 -4.18 -6.94
N ALA A 116 16.97 -4.64 -8.19
CA ALA A 116 15.88 -5.49 -8.69
C ALA A 116 15.92 -6.87 -8.03
N TYR A 117 14.76 -7.40 -7.68
CA TYR A 117 14.60 -8.76 -7.15
C TYR A 117 13.84 -9.66 -8.13
N LEU A 118 13.01 -9.06 -8.97
CA LEU A 118 12.15 -9.75 -9.94
C LEU A 118 12.92 -10.04 -11.24
N ASP A 119 12.75 -11.25 -11.75
CA ASP A 119 13.30 -11.70 -13.03
C ASP A 119 12.33 -11.37 -14.17
N PRO A 120 12.66 -10.46 -15.09
CA PRO A 120 11.80 -10.12 -16.22
C PRO A 120 11.45 -11.32 -17.10
N ALA A 121 12.33 -12.30 -17.23
CA ALA A 121 12.06 -13.50 -18.05
C ALA A 121 10.95 -14.37 -17.45
N LYS A 122 10.79 -14.34 -16.13
CA LYS A 122 9.74 -15.08 -15.43
C LYS A 122 8.42 -14.30 -15.32
N VAL A 123 8.49 -12.95 -15.25
CA VAL A 123 7.36 -12.06 -14.94
C VAL A 123 6.65 -11.55 -16.19
N ALA A 124 7.38 -11.34 -17.30
CA ALA A 124 6.84 -10.70 -18.49
C ALA A 124 5.50 -11.31 -18.96
N GLY A 125 4.51 -10.46 -19.19
CA GLY A 125 3.17 -10.82 -19.66
C GLY A 125 2.28 -11.56 -18.64
N LYS A 126 2.71 -11.70 -17.40
CA LYS A 126 1.95 -12.40 -16.35
C LYS A 126 1.33 -11.44 -15.34
N ILE A 127 0.40 -11.93 -14.53
CA ILE A 127 -0.09 -11.26 -13.33
C ILE A 127 0.79 -11.70 -12.16
N LEU A 128 1.46 -10.73 -11.53
CA LEU A 128 2.38 -10.98 -10.41
C LEU A 128 1.65 -10.84 -9.08
N VAL A 129 1.81 -11.82 -8.19
CA VAL A 129 1.31 -11.75 -6.81
C VAL A 129 2.43 -11.30 -5.87
N CYS A 130 2.22 -10.18 -5.19
CA CYS A 130 3.15 -9.60 -4.22
C CYS A 130 2.55 -9.61 -2.81
N ASP A 131 3.34 -9.95 -1.82
CA ASP A 131 2.97 -9.80 -0.42
C ASP A 131 2.91 -8.32 -0.02
N ARG A 132 1.92 -7.95 0.80
CA ARG A 132 1.88 -6.62 1.40
C ARG A 132 2.95 -6.48 2.48
N GLY A 133 3.51 -5.28 2.60
CA GLY A 133 4.46 -4.90 3.65
C GLY A 133 5.79 -4.40 3.12
N GLY A 134 6.55 -3.77 3.99
CA GLY A 134 7.90 -3.28 3.76
C GLY A 134 8.01 -2.04 2.89
N ASN A 135 7.31 -1.98 1.77
CA ASN A 135 7.33 -0.85 0.84
C ASN A 135 5.94 -0.30 0.53
N VAL A 136 5.88 0.84 -0.11
CA VAL A 136 4.65 1.50 -0.55
C VAL A 136 3.95 0.64 -1.60
N LEU A 137 2.61 0.50 -1.49
CA LEU A 137 1.84 -0.40 -2.36
C LEU A 137 1.97 -0.04 -3.85
N VAL A 138 2.00 1.27 -4.18
CA VAL A 138 2.16 1.71 -5.58
C VAL A 138 3.54 1.36 -6.14
N ASN A 139 4.58 1.28 -5.31
CA ASN A 139 5.91 0.87 -5.74
C ASN A 139 5.94 -0.60 -6.20
N LYS A 140 5.14 -1.47 -5.57
CA LYS A 140 5.01 -2.88 -6.00
C LYS A 140 4.54 -2.96 -7.45
N SER A 141 3.52 -2.19 -7.82
CA SER A 141 3.04 -2.15 -9.20
C SER A 141 4.03 -1.49 -10.17
N ALA A 142 4.79 -0.50 -9.71
CA ALA A 142 5.86 0.12 -10.51
C ALA A 142 7.01 -0.85 -10.77
N ASN A 143 7.47 -1.57 -9.74
CA ASN A 143 8.54 -2.58 -9.88
C ASN A 143 8.09 -3.77 -10.75
N ALA A 144 6.84 -4.23 -10.57
CA ALA A 144 6.24 -5.26 -11.41
C ALA A 144 6.17 -4.83 -12.88
N ARG A 145 5.78 -3.58 -13.14
CA ARG A 145 5.79 -3.01 -14.50
C ARG A 145 7.19 -3.00 -15.11
N THR A 146 8.19 -2.60 -14.33
CA THR A 146 9.61 -2.61 -14.77
C THR A 146 10.07 -4.02 -15.13
N ALA A 147 9.59 -5.05 -14.41
CA ALA A 147 9.82 -6.46 -14.73
C ALA A 147 8.92 -7.01 -15.85
N GLY A 148 8.07 -6.18 -16.48
CA GLY A 148 7.22 -6.59 -17.60
C GLY A 148 5.92 -7.28 -17.21
N ALA A 149 5.48 -7.23 -15.96
CA ALA A 149 4.17 -7.74 -15.55
C ALA A 149 3.03 -7.03 -16.27
N ALA A 150 1.96 -7.76 -16.57
CA ALA A 150 0.74 -7.22 -17.17
C ALA A 150 -0.32 -6.79 -16.13
N GLY A 151 -0.19 -7.26 -14.89
CA GLY A 151 -1.05 -6.89 -13.77
C GLY A 151 -0.44 -7.33 -12.44
N VAL A 152 -1.04 -6.86 -11.34
CA VAL A 152 -0.54 -7.16 -9.99
C VAL A 152 -1.70 -7.56 -9.08
N VAL A 153 -1.47 -8.54 -8.25
CA VAL A 153 -2.27 -8.83 -7.06
C VAL A 153 -1.41 -8.51 -5.83
N ILE A 154 -1.91 -7.70 -4.93
CA ILE A 154 -1.28 -7.45 -3.64
C ILE A 154 -2.08 -8.21 -2.59
N ALA A 155 -1.45 -9.13 -1.88
CA ALA A 155 -2.10 -9.92 -0.85
C ALA A 155 -1.66 -9.48 0.54
N ASN A 156 -2.61 -9.25 1.45
CA ASN A 156 -2.29 -9.11 2.87
C ASN A 156 -1.72 -10.42 3.39
N VAL A 157 -0.83 -10.34 4.36
CA VAL A 157 -0.15 -11.50 4.95
C VAL A 157 -0.48 -11.62 6.44
N ALA A 158 -0.32 -12.82 6.98
CA ALA A 158 -0.52 -13.10 8.41
C ALA A 158 0.33 -12.16 9.29
N GLY A 159 -0.26 -11.66 10.36
CA GLY A 159 0.39 -10.71 11.28
C GLY A 159 0.62 -9.31 10.71
N GLY A 160 0.21 -9.05 9.47
CA GLY A 160 0.30 -7.75 8.80
C GLY A 160 -0.98 -6.91 8.95
N ALA A 161 -1.06 -5.85 8.16
CA ALA A 161 -2.25 -5.00 8.12
C ALA A 161 -3.46 -5.75 7.54
N THR A 162 -4.62 -5.58 8.16
CA THR A 162 -5.88 -6.26 7.79
C THR A 162 -6.72 -5.48 6.76
N THR A 163 -6.52 -4.16 6.66
CA THR A 163 -7.26 -3.32 5.71
C THR A 163 -6.85 -3.61 4.29
N ILE A 164 -7.78 -3.51 3.33
CA ILE A 164 -7.48 -3.45 1.90
C ILE A 164 -7.63 -2.02 1.42
N ILE A 165 -6.74 -1.59 0.53
CA ILE A 165 -6.62 -0.18 0.12
C ILE A 165 -6.67 -0.10 -1.40
N ASN A 166 -7.53 0.78 -1.91
CA ASN A 166 -7.51 1.17 -3.31
C ASN A 166 -6.59 2.38 -3.50
N GLN A 167 -5.68 2.28 -4.45
CA GLN A 167 -4.74 3.35 -4.83
C GLN A 167 -4.59 3.43 -6.35
N ALA A 168 -4.10 4.58 -6.83
CA ALA A 168 -3.75 4.75 -8.24
C ALA A 168 -2.43 3.99 -8.54
N HIS A 169 -2.55 2.80 -9.09
CA HIS A 169 -1.43 1.96 -9.47
C HIS A 169 -1.00 2.18 -10.92
N THR A 170 0.25 1.85 -11.24
CA THR A 170 0.80 1.95 -12.61
C THR A 170 0.39 0.79 -13.52
N LEU A 171 -0.11 -0.30 -12.94
CA LEU A 171 -0.69 -1.46 -13.60
C LEU A 171 -2.07 -1.76 -13.03
N SER A 172 -2.87 -2.56 -13.74
CA SER A 172 -4.08 -3.12 -13.17
C SER A 172 -3.74 -3.92 -11.92
N THR A 173 -4.30 -3.52 -10.80
CA THR A 173 -3.95 -4.06 -9.48
C THR A 173 -5.21 -4.34 -8.67
N VAL A 174 -5.25 -5.50 -8.03
CA VAL A 174 -6.27 -5.86 -7.02
C VAL A 174 -5.56 -6.10 -5.70
N HIS A 175 -6.04 -5.46 -4.64
CA HIS A 175 -5.54 -5.66 -3.29
C HIS A 175 -6.48 -6.60 -2.53
N LEU A 176 -6.01 -7.77 -2.18
CA LEU A 176 -6.75 -8.83 -1.49
C LEU A 176 -6.52 -8.82 0.01
N ALA A 177 -7.55 -9.17 0.78
CA ALA A 177 -7.39 -9.55 2.18
C ALA A 177 -6.61 -10.86 2.29
N GLN A 178 -6.06 -11.17 3.48
CA GLN A 178 -5.22 -12.35 3.67
C GLN A 178 -5.93 -13.65 3.23
N ALA A 179 -7.16 -13.88 3.68
CA ALA A 179 -7.89 -15.11 3.37
C ALA A 179 -8.05 -15.37 1.87
N GLN A 180 -8.19 -14.31 1.06
CA GLN A 180 -8.23 -14.42 -0.40
C GLN A 180 -6.84 -14.55 -1.03
N GLY A 181 -5.81 -13.97 -0.39
CA GLY A 181 -4.42 -14.06 -0.86
C GLY A 181 -3.80 -15.44 -0.64
N ASP A 182 -4.28 -16.19 0.36
CA ASP A 182 -3.82 -17.53 0.69
C ASP A 182 -4.48 -18.63 -0.17
N ALA A 183 -5.58 -18.32 -0.85
CA ALA A 183 -6.31 -19.23 -1.75
C ALA A 183 -5.60 -19.40 -3.10
#